data_369611918d60eacfa5ea137f8e168521
#
_entry.id   369611918d60eacfa5ea137f8e168521
#
_cell.length_a   1.000
_cell.length_b   1.000
_cell.length_c   1.000
_cell.angle_alpha   90.00
_cell.angle_beta   90.00
_cell.angle_gamma   90.00
#
_symmetry.space_group_name_H-M   'P 1'
#
loop_
_entity.id
_entity.type
_entity.pdbx_description
1 polymer ?
#
loop_
_entity_poly.entity_id
_entity_poly.type
_entity_poly.pdbx_seq_one_letter_code
_entity_poly.pdbx_strand_id
1 'polypeptide(L)'
;ILVDLFEGLNHSKSHLYQLRETLSNLAQTFVYGDPGWVQRHLLRQQKIAKVAFVATKSDLIPAAQKDNLLALLKDVTRGATAQLDKDEIQFEHFLVSAIQATDAGSNEQALRYVNSEGRYMEATFEPLPDSLKAMPADEHYPALPAGVPKDHLARILNGNGLDRLFQYLLED
;
A
#
# COMPACT_ATOMS: atom_id res chain seq x y z
N ILE A 1 -2.06 -0.04 8.69
CA ILE A 1 -0.64 0.19 8.37
C ILE A 1 -0.56 0.71 6.95
N LEU A 2 -0.09 1.95 6.76
CA LEU A 2 0.16 2.51 5.45
C LEU A 2 1.55 2.08 4.96
N VAL A 3 1.63 1.60 3.72
CA VAL A 3 2.85 1.09 3.10
C VAL A 3 3.10 1.87 1.81
N ASP A 4 4.19 2.64 1.76
CA ASP A 4 4.64 3.30 0.53
C ASP A 4 5.57 2.35 -0.24
N LEU A 5 4.98 1.53 -1.12
CA LEU A 5 5.76 0.63 -1.98
C LEU A 5 6.59 1.39 -3.02
N PHE A 6 6.14 2.59 -3.42
CA PHE A 6 6.82 3.37 -4.46
C PHE A 6 8.17 3.89 -3.99
N GLU A 7 8.29 4.27 -2.72
CA GLU A 7 9.58 4.64 -2.16
C GLU A 7 10.56 3.47 -2.27
N GLY A 8 10.13 2.25 -1.92
CA GLY A 8 10.95 1.05 -2.05
C GLY A 8 11.28 0.70 -3.50
N LEU A 9 10.30 0.79 -4.41
CA LEU A 9 10.48 0.53 -5.84
C LEU A 9 11.46 1.53 -6.50
N ASN A 10 11.47 2.78 -6.06
CA ASN A 10 12.36 3.82 -6.57
C ASN A 10 13.80 3.68 -6.07
N HIS A 11 14.01 3.09 -4.90
CA HIS A 11 15.33 2.98 -4.30
C HIS A 11 16.04 1.70 -4.72
N SER A 12 15.53 0.55 -4.31
CA SER A 12 16.09 -0.75 -4.68
C SER A 12 15.30 -1.92 -4.11
N LYS A 13 15.55 -3.09 -4.66
CA LYS A 13 15.05 -4.36 -4.10
C LYS A 13 15.44 -4.55 -2.62
N SER A 14 16.64 -4.15 -2.23
CA SER A 14 17.10 -4.25 -0.82
C SER A 14 16.27 -3.40 0.12
N HIS A 15 15.80 -2.24 -0.32
CA HIS A 15 14.93 -1.37 0.47
C HIS A 15 13.57 -2.04 0.74
N LEU A 16 13.00 -2.72 -0.25
CA LEU A 16 11.77 -3.49 -0.07
C LEU A 16 11.95 -4.70 0.87
N TYR A 17 13.13 -5.33 0.89
CA TYR A 17 13.43 -6.37 1.90
C TYR A 17 13.53 -5.79 3.30
N GLN A 18 14.14 -4.62 3.47
CA GLN A 18 14.18 -3.92 4.76
C GLN A 18 12.77 -3.52 5.23
N LEU A 19 11.92 -3.05 4.31
CA LEU A 19 10.52 -2.76 4.58
C LEU A 19 9.77 -4.03 5.06
N ARG A 20 9.96 -5.17 4.38
CA ARG A 20 9.41 -6.48 4.82
C ARG A 20 9.81 -6.82 6.24
N GLU A 21 11.09 -6.69 6.55
CA GLU A 21 11.62 -7.00 7.89
C GLU A 21 11.04 -6.05 8.96
N THR A 22 10.98 -4.76 8.63
CA THR A 22 10.37 -3.74 9.50
C THR A 22 8.91 -4.04 9.79
N LEU A 23 8.12 -4.40 8.78
CA LEU A 23 6.71 -4.75 8.94
C LEU A 23 6.53 -6.03 9.76
N SER A 24 7.41 -7.02 9.58
CA SER A 24 7.40 -8.26 10.36
C SER A 24 7.68 -7.99 11.84
N ASN A 25 8.66 -7.13 12.13
CA ASN A 25 8.98 -6.72 13.50
C ASN A 25 7.85 -5.90 14.12
N LEU A 26 7.24 -5.00 13.35
CA LEU A 26 6.09 -4.21 13.81
C LEU A 26 4.92 -5.12 14.21
N ALA A 27 4.61 -6.15 13.40
CA ALA A 27 3.52 -7.08 13.70
C ALA A 27 3.75 -7.81 15.03
N GLN A 28 4.99 -8.12 15.39
CA GLN A 28 5.31 -8.72 16.69
C GLN A 28 4.93 -7.80 17.85
N THR A 29 5.01 -6.48 17.70
CA THR A 29 4.66 -5.53 18.78
C THR A 29 3.17 -5.53 19.10
N PHE A 30 2.30 -5.93 18.17
CA PHE A 30 0.85 -6.02 18.41
C PHE A 30 0.49 -7.14 19.37
N VAL A 31 1.37 -8.13 19.47
CA VAL A 31 1.20 -9.32 20.32
C VAL A 31 1.81 -9.13 21.69
N TYR A 32 2.97 -8.46 21.77
CA TYR A 32 3.68 -8.24 23.05
C TYR A 32 2.98 -7.28 24.01
N GLY A 33 1.91 -6.63 23.57
CA GLY A 33 1.01 -5.86 24.42
C GLY A 33 0.06 -6.70 25.23
N ASP A 34 0.30 -8.02 25.43
CA ASP A 34 -0.50 -8.89 26.28
C ASP A 34 -0.19 -8.61 27.76
N PRO A 35 -0.93 -7.69 28.39
CA PRO A 35 -0.81 -7.47 29.82
C PRO A 35 -1.30 -8.75 30.47
N GLY A 36 -0.53 -9.28 31.41
CA GLY A 36 -0.90 -10.48 32.17
C GLY A 36 -2.36 -10.43 32.61
N TRP A 37 -2.98 -11.61 32.83
CA TRP A 37 -4.42 -11.76 33.06
C TRP A 37 -5.04 -10.74 34.05
N VAL A 38 -4.23 -10.23 35.00
CA VAL A 38 -4.63 -9.19 35.99
C VAL A 38 -4.91 -7.84 35.30
N GLN A 39 -4.12 -7.43 34.33
CA GLN A 39 -4.30 -6.17 33.61
C GLN A 39 -5.45 -6.25 32.59
N ARG A 40 -5.71 -7.41 32.00
CA ARG A 40 -6.88 -7.63 31.11
C ARG A 40 -8.20 -7.40 31.81
N HIS A 41 -8.33 -7.85 33.06
CA HIS A 41 -9.57 -7.69 33.83
C HIS A 41 -9.77 -6.29 34.41
N LEU A 42 -8.69 -5.58 34.73
CA LEU A 42 -8.76 -4.28 35.41
C LEU A 42 -8.79 -3.09 34.45
N LEU A 43 -8.14 -3.16 33.27
CA LEU A 43 -7.92 -1.98 32.43
C LEU A 43 -8.69 -1.96 31.11
N ARG A 44 -9.54 -2.97 30.80
CA ARG A 44 -10.30 -3.03 29.52
C ARG A 44 -9.44 -2.66 28.30
N GLN A 45 -8.20 -3.16 28.22
CA GLN A 45 -7.38 -2.89 27.05
C GLN A 45 -8.01 -3.57 25.84
N GLN A 46 -8.39 -2.77 24.86
CA GLN A 46 -8.94 -3.25 23.59
C GLN A 46 -7.83 -4.01 22.85
N LYS A 47 -8.07 -5.28 22.60
CA LYS A 47 -7.21 -6.09 21.71
C LYS A 47 -7.38 -5.59 20.29
N ILE A 48 -6.30 -5.47 19.52
CA ILE A 48 -6.38 -5.22 18.08
C ILE A 48 -7.07 -6.42 17.45
N ALA A 49 -8.25 -6.21 16.87
CA ALA A 49 -9.02 -7.27 16.23
C ALA A 49 -8.75 -7.37 14.73
N LYS A 50 -8.46 -6.23 14.08
CA LYS A 50 -8.28 -6.14 12.64
C LYS A 50 -7.07 -5.28 12.28
N VAL A 51 -6.36 -5.66 11.21
CA VAL A 51 -5.24 -4.91 10.64
C VAL A 51 -5.46 -4.76 9.14
N ALA A 52 -5.38 -3.55 8.62
CA ALA A 52 -5.36 -3.28 7.19
C ALA A 52 -3.93 -2.93 6.75
N PHE A 53 -3.40 -3.65 5.76
CA PHE A 53 -2.18 -3.28 5.05
C PHE A 53 -2.57 -2.50 3.79
N VAL A 54 -2.13 -1.26 3.70
CA VAL A 54 -2.62 -0.32 2.70
C VAL A 54 -1.46 0.19 1.85
N ALA A 55 -1.36 -0.25 0.60
CA ALA A 55 -0.47 0.40 -0.35
C ALA A 55 -1.08 1.73 -0.79
N THR A 56 -0.37 2.81 -0.50
CA THR A 56 -0.77 4.17 -0.86
C THR A 56 -0.37 4.53 -2.29
N LYS A 57 -0.89 5.64 -2.82
CA LYS A 57 -0.53 6.16 -4.15
C LYS A 57 -0.84 5.18 -5.30
N SER A 58 -1.87 4.34 -5.16
CA SER A 58 -2.20 3.32 -6.17
C SER A 58 -2.68 3.90 -7.52
N ASP A 59 -2.93 5.20 -7.57
CA ASP A 59 -3.22 5.93 -8.80
C ASP A 59 -1.97 6.15 -9.68
N LEU A 60 -0.76 6.03 -9.12
CA LEU A 60 0.49 6.16 -9.87
C LEU A 60 0.86 4.91 -10.68
N ILE A 61 0.00 3.90 -10.70
CA ILE A 61 0.18 2.67 -11.47
C ILE A 61 -0.98 2.49 -12.44
N PRO A 62 -0.72 2.06 -13.70
CA PRO A 62 -1.76 1.70 -14.65
C PRO A 62 -2.71 0.64 -14.08
N ALA A 63 -3.98 0.72 -14.46
CA ALA A 63 -5.00 -0.21 -13.98
C ALA A 63 -4.62 -1.69 -14.22
N ALA A 64 -3.99 -1.99 -15.36
CA ALA A 64 -3.52 -3.31 -15.74
C ALA A 64 -2.44 -3.89 -14.79
N GLN A 65 -1.78 -3.04 -14.00
CA GLN A 65 -0.71 -3.45 -13.07
C GLN A 65 -1.14 -3.47 -11.59
N LYS A 66 -2.39 -3.14 -11.29
CA LYS A 66 -2.89 -3.11 -9.90
C LYS A 66 -2.83 -4.48 -9.21
N ASP A 67 -3.08 -5.55 -9.96
CA ASP A 67 -2.99 -6.90 -9.41
C ASP A 67 -1.55 -7.26 -9.02
N ASN A 68 -0.57 -6.86 -9.81
CA ASN A 68 0.85 -7.04 -9.50
C ASN A 68 1.25 -6.21 -8.26
N LEU A 69 0.78 -4.96 -8.17
CA LEU A 69 1.03 -4.12 -6.99
C LEU A 69 0.43 -4.75 -5.71
N LEU A 70 -0.77 -5.30 -5.81
CA LEU A 70 -1.42 -6.00 -4.69
C LEU A 70 -0.65 -7.29 -4.31
N ALA A 71 -0.19 -8.06 -5.30
CA ALA A 71 0.63 -9.25 -5.07
C ALA A 71 1.96 -8.89 -4.41
N LEU A 72 2.62 -7.82 -4.86
CA LEU A 72 3.84 -7.31 -4.25
C LEU A 72 3.61 -6.85 -2.79
N LEU A 73 2.50 -6.14 -2.51
CA LEU A 73 2.11 -5.78 -1.15
C LEU A 73 1.98 -7.02 -0.25
N LYS A 74 1.27 -8.04 -0.73
CA LYS A 74 1.11 -9.32 -0.01
C LYS A 74 2.46 -10.01 0.23
N ASP A 75 3.36 -9.96 -0.74
CA ASP A 75 4.70 -10.54 -0.59
C ASP A 75 5.55 -9.77 0.43
N VAL A 76 5.52 -8.44 0.41
CA VAL A 76 6.25 -7.58 1.37
C VAL A 76 5.69 -7.74 2.80
N THR A 77 4.39 -7.95 2.96
CA THR A 77 3.76 -8.12 4.29
C THR A 77 3.70 -9.56 4.79
N ARG A 78 4.19 -10.54 4.04
CA ARG A 78 4.06 -11.98 4.33
C ARG A 78 4.52 -12.37 5.74
N GLY A 79 5.63 -11.80 6.23
CA GLY A 79 6.12 -12.09 7.57
C GLY A 79 5.21 -11.53 8.66
N ALA A 80 4.68 -10.32 8.43
CA ALA A 80 3.73 -9.67 9.33
C ALA A 80 2.40 -10.43 9.39
N THR A 81 1.84 -10.81 8.23
CA THR A 81 0.57 -11.55 8.16
C THR A 81 0.67 -12.93 8.79
N ALA A 82 1.80 -13.64 8.61
CA ALA A 82 2.03 -14.92 9.26
C ALA A 82 2.06 -14.81 10.80
N GLN A 83 2.46 -13.67 11.35
CA GLN A 83 2.41 -13.42 12.78
C GLN A 83 0.98 -13.10 13.24
N LEU A 84 0.27 -12.22 12.51
CA LEU A 84 -1.13 -11.88 12.83
C LEU A 84 -2.05 -13.10 12.81
N ASP A 85 -1.84 -14.00 11.84
CA ASP A 85 -2.59 -15.26 11.70
C ASP A 85 -2.43 -16.17 12.93
N LYS A 86 -1.21 -16.30 13.45
CA LYS A 86 -0.95 -17.06 14.71
C LYS A 86 -1.68 -16.49 15.91
N ASP A 87 -1.91 -15.19 15.91
CA ASP A 87 -2.54 -14.47 17.02
C ASP A 87 -4.05 -14.26 16.81
N GLU A 88 -4.60 -14.91 15.78
CA GLU A 88 -6.03 -14.82 15.39
C GLU A 88 -6.49 -13.38 15.14
N ILE A 89 -5.59 -12.51 14.63
CA ILE A 89 -5.90 -11.15 14.25
C ILE A 89 -6.29 -11.15 12.77
N GLN A 90 -7.46 -10.63 12.45
CA GLN A 90 -7.92 -10.50 11.07
C GLN A 90 -7.07 -9.47 10.32
N PHE A 91 -6.76 -9.72 9.05
CA PHE A 91 -6.04 -8.76 8.22
C PHE A 91 -6.51 -8.79 6.77
N GLU A 92 -6.38 -7.64 6.12
CA GLU A 92 -6.69 -7.50 4.69
C GLU A 92 -5.75 -6.50 4.02
N HIS A 93 -5.64 -6.58 2.68
CA HIS A 93 -4.76 -5.76 1.87
C HIS A 93 -5.55 -4.85 0.95
N PHE A 94 -5.19 -3.57 0.92
CA PHE A 94 -5.87 -2.55 0.14
C PHE A 94 -4.89 -1.76 -0.73
N LEU A 95 -5.35 -1.38 -1.91
CA LEU A 95 -4.72 -0.37 -2.75
C LEU A 95 -5.55 0.90 -2.64
N VAL A 96 -4.93 1.98 -2.20
CA VAL A 96 -5.64 3.23 -1.92
C VAL A 96 -4.89 4.41 -2.52
N SER A 97 -5.63 5.38 -2.99
CA SER A 97 -5.10 6.71 -3.29
C SER A 97 -5.99 7.79 -2.67
N ALA A 98 -5.37 8.73 -1.97
CA ALA A 98 -6.09 9.86 -1.38
C ALA A 98 -6.57 10.85 -2.45
N ILE A 99 -5.83 10.97 -3.55
CA ILE A 99 -6.14 11.85 -4.68
C ILE A 99 -5.85 11.07 -5.96
N GLN A 100 -6.77 11.09 -6.91
CA GLN A 100 -6.51 10.58 -8.26
C GLN A 100 -5.69 11.62 -9.03
N ALA A 101 -4.36 11.53 -8.97
CA ALA A 101 -3.45 12.47 -9.65
C ALA A 101 -3.22 12.12 -11.12
N THR A 102 -3.59 10.91 -11.55
CA THR A 102 -3.37 10.40 -12.91
C THR A 102 -4.67 9.98 -13.57
N ASP A 103 -4.66 9.92 -14.89
CA ASP A 103 -5.72 9.38 -15.74
C ASP A 103 -5.18 8.25 -16.62
N ALA A 104 -6.06 7.45 -17.23
CA ALA A 104 -5.65 6.43 -18.19
C ALA A 104 -4.94 7.08 -19.40
N GLY A 105 -3.82 6.50 -19.81
CA GLY A 105 -3.05 6.92 -20.96
C GLY A 105 -3.58 6.39 -22.30
N SER A 106 -2.74 6.46 -23.32
CA SER A 106 -3.05 6.00 -24.68
C SER A 106 -3.13 4.47 -24.82
N ASN A 107 -2.59 3.73 -23.86
CA ASN A 107 -2.63 2.28 -23.79
C ASN A 107 -2.71 1.79 -22.35
N GLU A 108 -2.88 0.49 -22.13
CA GLU A 108 -3.06 -0.13 -20.82
C GLU A 108 -1.87 0.01 -19.85
N GLN A 109 -0.67 0.31 -20.38
CA GLN A 109 0.56 0.50 -19.62
C GLN A 109 0.92 1.97 -19.44
N ALA A 110 0.07 2.89 -19.90
CA ALA A 110 0.35 4.31 -19.86
C ALA A 110 -0.56 5.06 -18.88
N LEU A 111 -0.01 6.09 -18.25
CA LEU A 111 -0.75 7.05 -17.43
C LEU A 111 -0.53 8.45 -17.93
N ARG A 112 -1.60 9.25 -17.96
CA ARG A 112 -1.53 10.70 -18.13
C ARG A 112 -1.59 11.40 -16.79
N TYR A 113 -0.78 12.41 -16.63
CA TYR A 113 -0.69 13.21 -15.41
C TYR A 113 -0.36 14.67 -15.73
N VAL A 114 -0.57 15.54 -14.77
CA VAL A 114 -0.13 16.93 -14.84
C VAL A 114 1.17 17.04 -14.04
N ASN A 115 2.22 17.58 -14.65
CA ASN A 115 3.48 17.80 -13.95
C ASN A 115 3.44 19.06 -13.05
N SER A 116 4.52 19.34 -12.33
CA SER A 116 4.65 20.52 -11.45
C SER A 116 4.50 21.86 -12.15
N GLU A 117 4.69 21.89 -13.49
CA GLU A 117 4.53 23.09 -14.32
C GLU A 117 3.10 23.24 -14.87
N GLY A 118 2.20 22.32 -14.53
CA GLY A 118 0.82 22.32 -15.00
C GLY A 118 0.63 21.79 -16.43
N ARG A 119 1.64 21.11 -17.01
CA ARG A 119 1.57 20.53 -18.36
C ARG A 119 1.08 19.07 -18.27
N TYR A 120 0.26 18.67 -19.24
CA TYR A 120 -0.12 17.27 -19.42
C TYR A 120 1.04 16.47 -19.98
N MET A 121 1.34 15.38 -19.31
CA MET A 121 2.39 14.43 -19.66
C MET A 121 1.78 13.04 -19.74
N GLU A 122 2.46 12.14 -20.48
CA GLU A 122 2.13 10.72 -20.51
C GLU A 122 3.41 9.92 -20.26
N ALA A 123 3.30 8.88 -19.43
CA ALA A 123 4.37 7.95 -19.15
C ALA A 123 3.88 6.52 -19.34
N THR A 124 4.71 5.69 -19.96
CA THR A 124 4.49 4.24 -20.10
C THR A 124 5.36 3.51 -19.09
N PHE A 125 4.81 2.46 -18.48
CA PHE A 125 5.47 1.71 -17.42
C PHE A 125 5.81 0.30 -17.89
N GLU A 126 6.98 -0.17 -17.51
CA GLU A 126 7.29 -1.59 -17.55
C GLU A 126 6.42 -2.35 -16.54
N PRO A 127 6.12 -3.62 -16.78
CA PRO A 127 5.34 -4.41 -15.86
C PRO A 127 5.96 -4.49 -14.47
N LEU A 128 5.17 -4.17 -13.44
CA LEU A 128 5.59 -4.37 -12.06
C LEU A 128 5.79 -5.86 -11.75
N PRO A 129 6.82 -6.22 -10.98
CA PRO A 129 6.94 -7.56 -10.43
C PRO A 129 5.82 -7.85 -9.42
N ASP A 130 5.34 -9.08 -9.43
CA ASP A 130 4.35 -9.57 -8.47
C ASP A 130 4.95 -9.97 -7.11
N SER A 131 6.28 -10.02 -7.03
CA SER A 131 7.01 -10.46 -5.84
C SER A 131 8.42 -9.87 -5.78
N LEU A 132 8.98 -9.80 -4.58
CA LEU A 132 10.37 -9.37 -4.39
C LEU A 132 11.37 -10.30 -5.09
N LYS A 133 11.03 -11.58 -5.22
CA LYS A 133 11.88 -12.55 -5.91
C LYS A 133 11.97 -12.26 -7.40
N ALA A 134 10.84 -11.90 -8.01
CA ALA A 134 10.74 -11.58 -9.44
C ALA A 134 11.38 -10.23 -9.80
N MET A 135 11.57 -9.34 -8.82
CA MET A 135 12.16 -8.02 -9.04
C MET A 135 13.66 -8.16 -9.38
N PRO A 136 14.14 -7.60 -10.51
CA PRO A 136 15.57 -7.51 -10.84
C PRO A 136 16.33 -6.70 -9.79
N ALA A 137 17.63 -6.98 -9.63
CA ALA A 137 18.46 -6.36 -8.58
C ALA A 137 18.66 -4.86 -8.80
N ASP A 138 18.81 -4.46 -10.05
CA ASP A 138 19.22 -3.11 -10.47
C ASP A 138 18.08 -2.31 -11.12
N GLU A 139 16.84 -2.80 -11.04
CA GLU A 139 15.70 -2.13 -11.65
C GLU A 139 15.07 -1.12 -10.69
N HIS A 140 14.88 0.09 -11.18
CA HIS A 140 14.22 1.18 -10.49
C HIS A 140 12.93 1.54 -11.22
N TYR A 141 11.83 1.60 -10.51
CA TYR A 141 10.57 2.10 -11.05
C TYR A 141 10.53 3.61 -10.90
N PRO A 142 10.43 4.36 -11.99
CA PRO A 142 10.48 5.82 -11.93
C PRO A 142 9.29 6.36 -11.12
N ALA A 143 9.58 7.26 -10.19
CA ALA A 143 8.55 8.06 -9.56
C ALA A 143 7.92 8.99 -10.61
N LEU A 144 6.59 8.96 -10.74
CA LEU A 144 5.91 9.98 -11.52
C LEU A 144 5.96 11.32 -10.78
N PRO A 145 6.49 12.38 -11.40
CA PRO A 145 6.44 13.73 -10.84
C PRO A 145 5.05 14.33 -11.04
N ALA A 146 4.01 13.63 -10.63
CA ALA A 146 2.63 14.08 -10.77
C ALA A 146 2.37 15.25 -9.84
N GLY A 147 1.94 16.36 -10.41
CA GLY A 147 1.42 17.52 -9.68
C GLY A 147 -0.04 17.29 -9.25
N VAL A 148 -0.55 18.21 -8.45
CA VAL A 148 -1.96 18.20 -8.04
C VAL A 148 -2.83 18.69 -9.20
N PRO A 149 -3.80 17.88 -9.68
CA PRO A 149 -4.71 18.32 -10.74
C PRO A 149 -5.57 19.49 -10.28
N LYS A 150 -5.99 20.36 -11.22
CA LYS A 150 -6.84 21.52 -10.90
C LYS A 150 -8.20 21.14 -10.31
N ASP A 151 -8.72 19.99 -10.69
CA ASP A 151 -9.98 19.41 -10.23
C ASP A 151 -9.82 18.44 -9.05
N HIS A 152 -8.72 18.57 -8.29
CA HIS A 152 -8.36 17.66 -7.21
C HIS A 152 -9.45 17.45 -6.16
N LEU A 153 -10.27 18.45 -5.86
CA LEU A 153 -11.37 18.31 -4.90
C LEU A 153 -12.43 17.31 -5.38
N ALA A 154 -12.77 17.33 -6.68
CA ALA A 154 -13.68 16.35 -7.25
C ALA A 154 -13.05 14.95 -7.27
N ARG A 155 -11.75 14.86 -7.48
CA ARG A 155 -10.99 13.60 -7.53
C ARG A 155 -10.79 12.96 -6.16
N ILE A 156 -10.81 13.73 -5.07
CA ILE A 156 -10.82 13.18 -3.70
C ILE A 156 -12.12 12.43 -3.42
N LEU A 157 -13.26 12.95 -3.89
CA LEU A 157 -14.58 12.37 -3.65
C LEU A 157 -14.81 11.05 -4.40
N ASN A 158 -14.03 10.77 -5.45
CA ASN A 158 -14.13 9.54 -6.23
C ASN A 158 -13.45 8.32 -5.58
N GLY A 159 -13.09 8.40 -4.30
CA GLY A 159 -12.76 7.33 -3.37
C GLY A 159 -12.00 6.13 -3.92
N ASN A 160 -10.72 6.30 -4.25
CA ASN A 160 -9.89 5.21 -4.77
C ASN A 160 -9.54 4.16 -3.71
N GLY A 161 -10.51 3.32 -3.36
CA GLY A 161 -10.36 2.23 -2.41
C GLY A 161 -10.53 2.62 -0.94
N LEU A 162 -10.75 3.91 -0.61
CA LEU A 162 -10.95 4.37 0.76
C LEU A 162 -12.25 3.86 1.36
N ASP A 163 -13.31 3.79 0.58
CA ASP A 163 -14.62 3.24 0.96
C ASP A 163 -14.50 1.80 1.46
N ARG A 164 -13.83 0.93 0.70
CA ARG A 164 -13.60 -0.47 1.09
C ARG A 164 -12.73 -0.59 2.33
N LEU A 165 -11.70 0.24 2.45
CA LEU A 165 -10.84 0.28 3.63
C LEU A 165 -11.64 0.65 4.88
N PHE A 166 -12.45 1.71 4.82
CA PHE A 166 -13.27 2.13 5.95
C PHE A 166 -14.36 1.11 6.27
N GLN A 167 -14.99 0.52 5.26
CA GLN A 167 -15.94 -0.57 5.45
C GLN A 167 -15.30 -1.72 6.23
N TYR A 168 -14.15 -2.21 5.82
CA TYR A 168 -13.42 -3.28 6.50
C TYR A 168 -13.07 -2.94 7.96
N LEU A 169 -12.66 -1.71 8.24
CA LEU A 169 -12.24 -1.30 9.58
C LEU A 169 -13.40 -1.00 10.53
N LEU A 170 -14.58 -0.62 10.00
CA LEU A 170 -15.73 -0.18 10.78
C LEU A 170 -16.85 -1.24 10.90
N GLU A 171 -16.85 -2.25 10.04
CA GLU A 171 -17.77 -3.39 10.19
C GLU A 171 -17.27 -4.32 11.30
N ASP A 172 -18.18 -4.71 12.21
CA ASP A 172 -17.92 -5.65 13.33
C ASP A 172 -17.78 -7.09 12.84
#